data_9173a86b120cf3e7180953b62564151b
#
_entry.id   9173a86b120cf3e7180953b62564151b
#
_cell.length_a   1.000
_cell.length_b   1.000
_cell.length_c   1.000
_cell.angle_alpha   90.00
_cell.angle_beta   90.00
_cell.angle_gamma   90.00
#
_symmetry.space_group_name_H-M   'P 1'
#
loop_
_entity.id
_entity.type
_entity.pdbx_description
1 polymer ?
#
loop_
_entity_poly.entity_id
_entity_poly.type
_entity_poly.pdbx_seq_one_letter_code
_entity_poly.pdbx_strand_id
1 'polypeptide(L)'
;MQTAFDFKQIDLRAIRDRLSIQFEKIPDRERLDPVSQFVCSFLGSVTPDSISWGAFARLVMRYQNWDAVADAPEADIEALIRSVAYSEKKAAELKGALRKIRASYGKINFDFLVDLEIGQALFQLEQIQGVGRKTAAATLNFSTLRGRAFVVDASVLRVLRRFGFVGANASTEAAYDAVMAAADDFDADDLYELHWQLKSLGQKTCARVQAQCASCPLSDICLQRVEEGAIMVTQASACVA
;
A
#
# COMPACT_ATOMS: atom_id res chain seq x y z
N MET A 1 -29.45 2.54 -24.81
CA MET A 1 -29.73 3.24 -23.54
C MET A 1 -28.98 2.48 -22.45
N GLN A 2 -27.79 2.93 -22.09
CA GLN A 2 -27.03 2.36 -20.98
C GLN A 2 -27.64 2.97 -19.71
N THR A 3 -28.33 2.15 -18.94
CA THR A 3 -28.78 2.54 -17.59
C THR A 3 -27.53 2.83 -16.77
N ALA A 4 -27.34 4.08 -16.40
CA ALA A 4 -26.35 4.47 -15.41
C ALA A 4 -26.67 3.68 -14.13
N PHE A 5 -25.81 2.72 -13.79
CA PHE A 5 -25.82 2.12 -12.47
C PHE A 5 -25.49 3.26 -11.49
N ASP A 6 -26.48 3.61 -10.71
CA ASP A 6 -26.30 4.48 -9.55
C ASP A 6 -25.39 3.73 -8.59
N PHE A 7 -24.06 3.94 -8.68
CA PHE A 7 -23.13 3.46 -7.69
C PHE A 7 -23.57 4.09 -6.37
N LYS A 8 -24.27 3.34 -5.53
CA LYS A 8 -24.45 3.71 -4.14
C LYS A 8 -23.06 4.11 -3.66
N GLN A 9 -22.91 5.36 -3.27
CA GLN A 9 -21.66 5.90 -2.76
C GLN A 9 -21.18 4.95 -1.65
N ILE A 10 -20.12 4.20 -1.96
CA ILE A 10 -19.58 3.20 -1.05
C ILE A 10 -18.98 3.98 0.12
N ASP A 11 -19.58 3.86 1.28
CA ASP A 11 -19.12 4.51 2.50
C ASP A 11 -17.88 3.77 3.04
N LEU A 12 -16.71 4.42 2.94
CA LEU A 12 -15.47 3.88 3.47
C LEU A 12 -15.48 3.70 4.99
N ARG A 13 -16.27 4.49 5.71
CA ARG A 13 -16.46 4.33 7.17
C ARG A 13 -17.16 3.02 7.47
N ALA A 14 -18.24 2.74 6.76
CA ALA A 14 -18.96 1.47 6.90
C ALA A 14 -18.08 0.26 6.56
N ILE A 15 -17.19 0.38 5.56
CA ILE A 15 -16.20 -0.65 5.25
C ILE A 15 -15.23 -0.82 6.42
N ARG A 16 -14.62 0.26 6.90
CA ARG A 16 -13.69 0.24 8.04
C ARG A 16 -14.32 -0.38 9.27
N ASP A 17 -15.54 0.03 9.63
CA ASP A 17 -16.25 -0.45 10.80
C ASP A 17 -16.55 -1.95 10.71
N ARG A 18 -16.95 -2.46 9.54
CA ARG A 18 -17.13 -3.90 9.32
C ARG A 18 -15.82 -4.68 9.41
N LEU A 19 -14.74 -4.12 8.87
CA LEU A 19 -13.42 -4.75 8.92
C LEU A 19 -12.84 -4.76 10.33
N SER A 20 -13.12 -3.74 11.15
CA SER A 20 -12.65 -3.65 12.55
C SER A 20 -13.25 -4.72 13.46
N ILE A 21 -14.41 -5.28 13.11
CA ILE A 21 -15.02 -6.40 13.83
C ILE A 21 -14.19 -7.69 13.64
N GLN A 22 -13.65 -7.90 12.45
CA GLN A 22 -12.91 -9.12 12.10
C GLN A 22 -11.39 -8.98 12.28
N PHE A 23 -10.87 -7.78 12.08
CA PHE A 23 -9.44 -7.50 12.20
C PHE A 23 -9.23 -6.59 13.40
N GLU A 24 -8.59 -7.13 14.41
CA GLU A 24 -8.24 -6.37 15.63
C GLU A 24 -7.51 -5.09 15.25
N LYS A 25 -7.71 -4.07 16.08
CA LYS A 25 -6.96 -2.81 15.95
C LYS A 25 -5.48 -3.12 15.91
N ILE A 26 -4.80 -2.60 14.90
CA ILE A 26 -3.38 -2.82 14.74
C ILE A 26 -2.68 -2.21 15.95
N PRO A 27 -1.83 -2.97 16.67
CA PRO A 27 -1.09 -2.42 17.79
C PRO A 27 -0.38 -1.15 17.36
N ASP A 28 -0.45 -0.12 18.20
CA ASP A 28 0.32 1.10 17.99
C ASP A 28 1.80 0.72 18.01
N ARG A 29 2.36 0.53 16.82
CA ARG A 29 3.77 0.19 16.66
C ARG A 29 4.54 1.49 16.61
N GLU A 30 5.68 1.51 17.28
CA GLU A 30 6.64 2.59 17.13
C GLU A 30 6.92 2.81 15.63
N ARG A 31 6.59 4.00 15.14
CA ARG A 31 6.75 4.35 13.73
C ARG A 31 8.22 4.61 13.44
N LEU A 32 8.69 4.14 12.32
CA LEU A 32 10.02 4.43 11.85
C LEU A 32 10.15 5.93 11.49
N ASP A 33 11.36 6.44 11.56
CA ASP A 33 11.67 7.73 10.92
C ASP A 33 11.41 7.66 9.42
N PRO A 34 11.22 8.80 8.74
CA PRO A 34 10.81 8.82 7.34
C PRO A 34 11.77 8.12 6.38
N VAL A 35 13.09 8.21 6.60
CA VAL A 35 14.08 7.56 5.74
C VAL A 35 14.08 6.05 5.96
N SER A 36 14.03 5.60 7.19
CA SER A 36 13.92 4.18 7.54
C SER A 36 12.63 3.58 6.96
N GLN A 37 11.51 4.30 7.06
CA GLN A 37 10.25 3.87 6.45
C GLN A 37 10.33 3.83 4.93
N PHE A 38 10.98 4.81 4.31
CA PHE A 38 11.25 4.81 2.87
C PHE A 38 12.01 3.55 2.45
N VAL A 39 13.14 3.25 3.10
CA VAL A 39 13.95 2.07 2.79
C VAL A 39 13.14 0.77 2.98
N CYS A 40 12.42 0.65 4.09
CA CYS A 40 11.56 -0.50 4.37
C CYS A 40 10.51 -0.70 3.26
N SER A 41 9.82 0.37 2.87
CA SER A 41 8.77 0.35 1.84
C SER A 41 9.32 0.10 0.43
N PHE A 42 10.53 0.60 0.14
CA PHE A 42 11.25 0.38 -1.11
C PHE A 42 11.62 -1.11 -1.27
N LEU A 43 12.19 -1.72 -0.23
CA LEU A 43 12.51 -3.15 -0.23
C LEU A 43 11.25 -4.02 -0.35
N GLY A 44 10.13 -3.59 0.23
CA GLY A 44 8.83 -4.26 0.19
C GLY A 44 8.10 -4.22 -1.16
N SER A 45 8.64 -3.54 -2.19
CA SER A 45 8.08 -3.58 -3.53
C SER A 45 8.23 -4.99 -4.12
N VAL A 46 7.10 -5.62 -4.53
CA VAL A 46 7.07 -6.99 -5.10
C VAL A 46 7.72 -8.07 -4.20
N THR A 47 7.85 -7.80 -2.91
CA THR A 47 8.50 -8.68 -1.94
C THR A 47 7.56 -8.89 -0.74
N PRO A 48 7.39 -10.13 -0.25
CA PRO A 48 6.62 -10.37 0.97
C PRO A 48 7.17 -9.59 2.17
N ASP A 49 6.26 -9.10 3.04
CA ASP A 49 6.61 -8.22 4.15
C ASP A 49 7.67 -8.84 5.09
N SER A 50 7.55 -10.12 5.43
CA SER A 50 8.51 -10.80 6.32
C SER A 50 9.93 -10.83 5.73
N ILE A 51 10.04 -10.97 4.41
CA ILE A 51 11.33 -10.99 3.69
C ILE A 51 11.93 -9.58 3.64
N SER A 52 11.12 -8.59 3.26
CA SER A 52 11.59 -7.20 3.17
C SER A 52 11.96 -6.62 4.53
N TRP A 53 11.21 -6.95 5.57
CA TRP A 53 11.54 -6.56 6.94
C TRP A 53 12.84 -7.19 7.43
N GLY A 54 13.07 -8.48 7.15
CA GLY A 54 14.33 -9.13 7.46
C GLY A 54 15.53 -8.52 6.73
N ALA A 55 15.36 -8.11 5.47
CA ALA A 55 16.38 -7.42 4.70
C ALA A 55 16.67 -6.02 5.26
N PHE A 56 15.62 -5.25 5.60
CA PHE A 56 15.74 -3.96 6.26
C PHE A 56 16.52 -4.09 7.59
N ALA A 57 16.16 -5.05 8.44
CA ALA A 57 16.84 -5.29 9.71
C ALA A 57 18.34 -5.58 9.52
N ARG A 58 18.72 -6.39 8.51
CA ARG A 58 20.15 -6.66 8.20
C ARG A 58 20.91 -5.40 7.80
N LEU A 59 20.29 -4.51 6.99
CA LEU A 59 20.91 -3.22 6.65
C LEU A 59 21.15 -2.36 7.89
N VAL A 60 20.12 -2.20 8.73
CA VAL A 60 20.21 -1.40 9.98
C VAL A 60 21.28 -1.97 10.92
N MET A 61 21.31 -3.28 11.11
CA MET A 61 22.32 -3.94 11.97
C MET A 61 23.74 -3.77 11.45
N ARG A 62 23.93 -3.78 10.12
CA ARG A 62 25.26 -3.70 9.50
C ARG A 62 25.80 -2.28 9.45
N TYR A 63 24.95 -1.28 9.12
CA TYR A 63 25.42 0.06 8.81
C TYR A 63 25.06 1.14 9.84
N GLN A 64 24.07 0.90 10.69
CA GLN A 64 23.60 1.78 11.76
C GLN A 64 23.10 3.19 11.30
N ASN A 65 23.44 3.64 10.11
CA ASN A 65 22.94 4.88 9.51
C ASN A 65 22.87 4.77 7.97
N TRP A 66 22.08 5.64 7.36
CA TRP A 66 21.82 5.61 5.92
C TRP A 66 22.94 6.25 5.09
N ASP A 67 23.79 7.11 5.67
CA ASP A 67 24.98 7.63 5.00
C ASP A 67 25.98 6.51 4.72
N ALA A 68 26.19 5.60 5.67
CA ALA A 68 27.03 4.44 5.48
C ALA A 68 26.50 3.51 4.38
N VAL A 69 25.15 3.35 4.25
CA VAL A 69 24.55 2.60 3.13
C VAL A 69 24.78 3.33 1.80
N ALA A 70 24.62 4.64 1.75
CA ALA A 70 24.88 5.45 0.55
C ALA A 70 26.33 5.34 0.05
N ASP A 71 27.28 5.13 0.96
CA ASP A 71 28.71 5.03 0.64
C ASP A 71 29.21 3.58 0.44
N ALA A 72 28.44 2.59 0.88
CA ALA A 72 28.78 1.18 0.77
C ALA A 72 28.92 0.71 -0.70
N PRO A 73 29.76 -0.32 -0.98
CA PRO A 73 29.73 -1.02 -2.25
C PRO A 73 28.35 -1.63 -2.54
N GLU A 74 27.89 -1.56 -3.80
CA GLU A 74 26.58 -2.13 -4.19
C GLU A 74 26.49 -3.62 -3.90
N ALA A 75 27.59 -4.35 -4.11
CA ALA A 75 27.67 -5.78 -3.83
C ALA A 75 27.42 -6.10 -2.35
N ASP A 76 27.88 -5.24 -1.43
CA ASP A 76 27.66 -5.44 0.01
C ASP A 76 26.19 -5.19 0.39
N ILE A 77 25.57 -4.17 -0.21
CA ILE A 77 24.13 -3.91 -0.04
C ILE A 77 23.32 -5.08 -0.59
N GLU A 78 23.62 -5.50 -1.83
CA GLU A 78 22.96 -6.64 -2.49
C GLU A 78 23.05 -7.91 -1.65
N ALA A 79 24.21 -8.24 -1.09
CA ALA A 79 24.41 -9.41 -0.25
C ALA A 79 23.47 -9.43 0.97
N LEU A 80 23.20 -8.27 1.57
CA LEU A 80 22.28 -8.11 2.70
C LEU A 80 20.80 -8.23 2.32
N ILE A 81 20.46 -7.81 1.10
CA ILE A 81 19.07 -7.80 0.61
C ILE A 81 18.78 -8.89 -0.43
N ARG A 82 19.66 -9.89 -0.61
CA ARG A 82 19.55 -10.90 -1.68
C ARG A 82 18.24 -11.69 -1.68
N SER A 83 17.58 -11.81 -0.53
CA SER A 83 16.25 -12.45 -0.42
C SER A 83 15.11 -11.60 -0.99
N VAL A 84 15.34 -10.33 -1.24
CA VAL A 84 14.36 -9.39 -1.80
C VAL A 84 14.27 -9.57 -3.33
N ALA A 85 13.07 -9.48 -3.87
CA ALA A 85 12.88 -9.54 -5.33
C ALA A 85 13.69 -8.42 -6.02
N TYR A 86 14.42 -8.77 -7.08
CA TYR A 86 15.30 -7.86 -7.84
C TYR A 86 16.39 -7.20 -6.99
N SER A 87 17.03 -7.97 -6.10
CA SER A 87 18.01 -7.47 -5.11
C SER A 87 19.14 -6.64 -5.73
N GLU A 88 19.75 -7.10 -6.82
CA GLU A 88 20.82 -6.39 -7.53
C GLU A 88 20.37 -4.99 -7.99
N LYS A 89 19.25 -4.92 -8.71
CA LYS A 89 18.66 -3.65 -9.16
C LYS A 89 18.32 -2.75 -7.98
N LYS A 90 17.69 -3.31 -6.93
CA LYS A 90 17.31 -2.56 -5.74
C LYS A 90 18.51 -2.05 -4.93
N ALA A 91 19.62 -2.77 -4.90
CA ALA A 91 20.85 -2.30 -4.24
C ALA A 91 21.37 -1.03 -4.93
N ALA A 92 21.48 -1.05 -6.26
CA ALA A 92 21.92 0.09 -7.05
C ALA A 92 20.95 1.29 -6.92
N GLU A 93 19.65 1.05 -7.06
CA GLU A 93 18.60 2.09 -6.95
C GLU A 93 18.54 2.69 -5.55
N LEU A 94 18.59 1.87 -4.48
CA LEU A 94 18.58 2.34 -3.09
C LEU A 94 19.78 3.25 -2.81
N LYS A 95 20.96 2.80 -3.19
CA LYS A 95 22.19 3.59 -3.05
C LYS A 95 22.09 4.92 -3.82
N GLY A 96 21.63 4.87 -5.07
CA GLY A 96 21.41 6.04 -5.91
C GLY A 96 20.41 7.01 -5.28
N ALA A 97 19.29 6.50 -4.75
CA ALA A 97 18.27 7.29 -4.07
C ALA A 97 18.83 8.02 -2.84
N LEU A 98 19.53 7.31 -1.94
CA LEU A 98 20.11 7.90 -0.75
C LEU A 98 21.15 8.97 -1.09
N ARG A 99 22.01 8.73 -2.10
CA ARG A 99 22.97 9.73 -2.59
C ARG A 99 22.31 10.95 -3.19
N LYS A 100 21.24 10.76 -3.98
CA LYS A 100 20.47 11.88 -4.55
C LYS A 100 19.85 12.74 -3.45
N ILE A 101 19.24 12.13 -2.43
CA ILE A 101 18.68 12.83 -1.27
C ILE A 101 19.78 13.66 -0.58
N ARG A 102 20.93 13.04 -0.28
CA ARG A 102 22.07 13.72 0.36
C ARG A 102 22.60 14.89 -0.50
N ALA A 103 22.71 14.69 -1.80
CA ALA A 103 23.19 15.75 -2.71
C ALA A 103 22.21 16.92 -2.83
N SER A 104 20.90 16.67 -2.80
CA SER A 104 19.86 17.70 -2.91
C SER A 104 19.65 18.48 -1.63
N TYR A 105 19.79 17.85 -0.45
CA TYR A 105 19.40 18.42 0.84
C TYR A 105 20.56 18.52 1.86
N GLY A 106 21.78 18.17 1.47
CA GLY A 106 22.98 18.21 2.32
C GLY A 106 23.08 17.07 3.32
N LYS A 107 21.99 16.37 3.61
CA LYS A 107 21.89 15.23 4.52
C LYS A 107 20.84 14.24 4.05
N ILE A 108 20.92 12.98 4.52
CA ILE A 108 19.90 11.96 4.24
C ILE A 108 18.79 12.10 5.28
N ASN A 109 17.81 12.93 4.96
CA ASN A 109 16.55 13.04 5.72
C ASN A 109 15.41 13.48 4.80
N PHE A 110 14.21 13.48 5.35
CA PHE A 110 12.99 13.94 4.69
C PHE A 110 12.30 15.08 5.45
N ASP A 111 13.06 15.87 6.24
CA ASP A 111 12.52 16.99 7.02
C ASP A 111 11.79 18.02 6.13
N PHE A 112 12.28 18.20 4.90
CA PHE A 112 11.66 19.10 3.91
C PHE A 112 10.23 18.71 3.51
N LEU A 113 9.79 17.45 3.74
CA LEU A 113 8.44 17.02 3.43
C LEU A 113 7.40 17.53 4.42
N VAL A 114 7.82 17.94 5.62
CA VAL A 114 6.91 18.38 6.71
C VAL A 114 6.11 19.61 6.30
N ASP A 115 6.75 20.53 5.57
CA ASP A 115 6.16 21.81 5.18
C ASP A 115 5.44 21.76 3.83
N LEU A 116 5.40 20.59 3.17
CA LEU A 116 4.77 20.42 1.86
C LEU A 116 3.34 19.92 1.98
N GLU A 117 2.48 20.43 1.09
CA GLU A 117 1.19 19.81 0.83
C GLU A 117 1.38 18.34 0.37
N ILE A 118 0.46 17.45 0.76
CA ILE A 118 0.57 16.01 0.49
C ILE A 118 0.83 15.69 -0.99
N GLY A 119 0.16 16.38 -1.90
CA GLY A 119 0.38 16.18 -3.34
C GLY A 119 1.80 16.55 -3.79
N GLN A 120 2.36 17.62 -3.22
CA GLN A 120 3.74 18.05 -3.48
C GLN A 120 4.75 17.07 -2.87
N ALA A 121 4.51 16.62 -1.64
CA ALA A 121 5.36 15.63 -0.97
C ALA A 121 5.40 14.30 -1.74
N LEU A 122 4.26 13.80 -2.22
CA LEU A 122 4.18 12.62 -3.08
C LEU A 122 4.98 12.82 -4.36
N PHE A 123 4.77 13.96 -5.05
CA PHE A 123 5.49 14.27 -6.28
C PHE A 123 7.00 14.29 -6.07
N GLN A 124 7.49 14.90 -5.00
CA GLN A 124 8.93 14.93 -4.70
C GLN A 124 9.51 13.53 -4.47
N LEU A 125 8.81 12.67 -3.75
CA LEU A 125 9.24 11.30 -3.51
C LEU A 125 9.22 10.46 -4.79
N GLU A 126 8.23 10.65 -5.66
CA GLU A 126 8.09 9.93 -6.94
C GLU A 126 9.17 10.33 -7.96
N GLN A 127 9.87 11.47 -7.78
CA GLN A 127 11.04 11.83 -8.59
C GLN A 127 12.30 11.01 -8.25
N ILE A 128 12.25 10.21 -7.19
CA ILE A 128 13.34 9.30 -6.82
C ILE A 128 13.20 8.03 -7.66
N GLN A 129 14.28 7.63 -8.32
CA GLN A 129 14.28 6.44 -9.17
C GLN A 129 13.85 5.18 -8.39
N GLY A 130 12.95 4.39 -8.94
CA GLY A 130 12.41 3.18 -8.32
C GLY A 130 11.29 3.43 -7.30
N VAL A 131 10.88 4.68 -7.10
CA VAL A 131 9.81 5.08 -6.18
C VAL A 131 8.53 5.37 -6.94
N GLY A 132 7.50 4.57 -6.70
CA GLY A 132 6.15 4.83 -7.18
C GLY A 132 5.22 5.25 -6.04
N ARG A 133 3.93 5.52 -6.38
CA ARG A 133 2.89 6.01 -5.46
C ARG A 133 2.83 5.21 -4.15
N LYS A 134 2.87 3.87 -4.22
CA LYS A 134 2.83 3.01 -3.02
C LYS A 134 3.97 3.31 -2.04
N THR A 135 5.20 3.44 -2.53
CA THR A 135 6.37 3.70 -1.69
C THR A 135 6.35 5.12 -1.14
N ALA A 136 6.00 6.11 -1.98
CA ALA A 136 5.86 7.50 -1.57
C ALA A 136 4.78 7.66 -0.48
N ALA A 137 3.57 7.14 -0.69
CA ALA A 137 2.49 7.20 0.28
C ALA A 137 2.84 6.48 1.60
N ALA A 138 3.52 5.32 1.53
CA ALA A 138 3.94 4.60 2.73
C ALA A 138 5.04 5.36 3.51
N THR A 139 5.93 6.05 2.81
CA THR A 139 6.92 6.94 3.46
C THR A 139 6.23 8.05 4.23
N LEU A 140 5.21 8.67 3.66
CA LEU A 140 4.47 9.75 4.30
C LEU A 140 3.59 9.26 5.45
N ASN A 141 2.78 8.23 5.23
CA ASN A 141 1.77 7.81 6.20
C ASN A 141 2.33 6.91 7.31
N PHE A 142 3.19 5.93 6.97
CA PHE A 142 3.64 4.90 7.93
C PHE A 142 4.82 5.37 8.79
N SER A 143 5.44 6.50 8.47
CA SER A 143 6.53 7.07 9.26
C SER A 143 6.01 8.01 10.36
N THR A 144 6.96 8.57 11.11
CA THR A 144 6.69 9.62 12.10
C THR A 144 6.13 10.92 11.48
N LEU A 145 6.16 11.08 10.14
CA LEU A 145 5.50 12.19 9.45
C LEU A 145 3.97 12.16 9.59
N ARG A 146 3.36 10.96 9.69
CA ARG A 146 1.92 10.77 9.78
C ARG A 146 1.15 11.60 8.73
N GLY A 147 1.68 11.60 7.50
CA GLY A 147 1.06 12.33 6.38
C GLY A 147 -0.26 11.67 5.97
N ARG A 148 -1.24 12.48 5.61
CA ARG A 148 -2.56 12.04 5.16
C ARG A 148 -2.49 11.48 3.73
N ALA A 149 -1.89 10.29 3.57
CA ALA A 149 -1.71 9.60 2.29
C ALA A 149 -2.11 8.14 2.41
N PHE A 150 -3.04 7.67 1.58
CA PHE A 150 -3.49 6.28 1.59
C PHE A 150 -2.50 5.37 0.86
N VAL A 151 -2.20 4.22 1.44
CA VAL A 151 -1.25 3.28 0.83
C VAL A 151 -1.98 2.19 0.06
N VAL A 152 -1.76 2.10 -1.25
CA VAL A 152 -2.34 1.08 -2.11
C VAL A 152 -1.25 0.08 -2.50
N ASP A 153 -1.21 -1.08 -1.84
CA ASP A 153 -0.38 -2.21 -2.26
C ASP A 153 -1.16 -3.19 -3.17
N ALA A 154 -0.50 -4.23 -3.65
CA ALA A 154 -1.12 -5.21 -4.55
C ALA A 154 -2.32 -5.95 -3.92
N SER A 155 -2.35 -6.13 -2.60
CA SER A 155 -3.45 -6.77 -1.89
C SER A 155 -4.64 -5.81 -1.78
N VAL A 156 -4.37 -4.57 -1.36
CA VAL A 156 -5.36 -3.49 -1.28
C VAL A 156 -5.98 -3.21 -2.66
N LEU A 157 -5.14 -3.03 -3.69
CA LEU A 157 -5.62 -2.79 -5.07
C LEU A 157 -6.55 -3.91 -5.56
N ARG A 158 -6.18 -5.17 -5.31
CA ARG A 158 -7.02 -6.32 -5.66
C ARG A 158 -8.37 -6.30 -4.94
N VAL A 159 -8.37 -5.98 -3.64
CA VAL A 159 -9.61 -5.88 -2.86
C VAL A 159 -10.49 -4.77 -3.40
N LEU A 160 -9.95 -3.56 -3.60
CA LEU A 160 -10.70 -2.41 -4.13
C LEU A 160 -11.30 -2.69 -5.51
N ARG A 161 -10.56 -3.37 -6.40
CA ARG A 161 -11.06 -3.78 -7.73
C ARG A 161 -12.18 -4.81 -7.63
N ARG A 162 -11.99 -5.89 -6.84
CA ARG A 162 -12.98 -6.96 -6.68
C ARG A 162 -14.23 -6.49 -5.95
N PHE A 163 -14.05 -5.59 -5.00
CA PHE A 163 -15.15 -4.98 -4.27
C PHE A 163 -15.98 -4.06 -5.18
N GLY A 164 -15.39 -3.54 -6.24
CA GLY A 164 -16.02 -2.59 -7.17
C GLY A 164 -15.88 -1.13 -6.75
N PHE A 165 -14.99 -0.84 -5.80
CA PHE A 165 -14.69 0.54 -5.40
C PHE A 165 -13.98 1.31 -6.52
N VAL A 166 -13.15 0.61 -7.30
CA VAL A 166 -12.51 1.12 -8.50
C VAL A 166 -12.69 0.12 -9.65
N GLY A 167 -12.57 0.59 -10.87
CA GLY A 167 -12.66 -0.26 -12.06
C GLY A 167 -11.65 -1.42 -12.05
N ALA A 168 -11.97 -2.53 -12.70
CA ALA A 168 -11.16 -3.75 -12.73
C ALA A 168 -9.70 -3.53 -13.19
N ASN A 169 -9.45 -2.52 -14.02
CA ASN A 169 -8.14 -2.17 -14.57
C ASN A 169 -7.54 -0.90 -13.95
N ALA A 170 -8.12 -0.37 -12.86
CA ALA A 170 -7.62 0.85 -12.21
C ALA A 170 -6.16 0.68 -11.79
N SER A 171 -5.32 1.69 -12.01
CA SER A 171 -3.94 1.68 -11.52
C SER A 171 -3.86 1.91 -10.00
N THR A 172 -2.67 1.80 -9.43
CA THR A 172 -2.41 2.16 -8.02
C THR A 172 -2.74 3.62 -7.76
N GLU A 173 -2.38 4.51 -8.69
CA GLU A 173 -2.63 5.95 -8.63
C GLU A 173 -4.13 6.24 -8.68
N ALA A 174 -4.86 5.64 -9.63
CA ALA A 174 -6.31 5.80 -9.73
C ALA A 174 -7.03 5.29 -8.48
N ALA A 175 -6.57 4.19 -7.89
CA ALA A 175 -7.12 3.68 -6.66
C ALA A 175 -6.79 4.58 -5.45
N TYR A 176 -5.58 5.14 -5.41
CA TYR A 176 -5.21 6.15 -4.42
C TYR A 176 -6.14 7.36 -4.50
N ASP A 177 -6.30 7.94 -5.69
CA ASP A 177 -7.11 9.14 -5.90
C ASP A 177 -8.58 8.90 -5.51
N ALA A 178 -9.14 7.74 -5.89
CA ALA A 178 -10.51 7.37 -5.55
C ALA A 178 -10.73 7.25 -4.04
N VAL A 179 -9.79 6.60 -3.32
CA VAL A 179 -9.89 6.47 -1.86
C VAL A 179 -9.72 7.83 -1.18
N MET A 180 -8.74 8.63 -1.60
CA MET A 180 -8.52 9.96 -1.01
C MET A 180 -9.68 10.93 -1.24
N ALA A 181 -10.38 10.82 -2.37
CA ALA A 181 -11.59 11.60 -2.67
C ALA A 181 -12.79 11.16 -1.83
N ALA A 182 -12.88 9.89 -1.46
CA ALA A 182 -13.98 9.35 -0.66
C ALA A 182 -13.70 9.38 0.87
N ALA A 183 -12.46 9.63 1.26
CA ALA A 183 -12.01 9.67 2.65
C ALA A 183 -11.63 11.09 3.08
N ASP A 184 -12.41 12.10 2.67
CA ASP A 184 -12.12 13.52 2.90
C ASP A 184 -11.99 13.87 4.40
N ASP A 185 -12.69 13.14 5.25
CA ASP A 185 -12.76 13.28 6.69
C ASP A 185 -11.86 12.29 7.47
N PHE A 186 -11.13 11.39 6.78
CA PHE A 186 -10.17 10.47 7.42
C PHE A 186 -8.86 11.20 7.73
N ASP A 187 -8.37 11.03 8.94
CA ASP A 187 -7.02 11.46 9.28
C ASP A 187 -5.95 10.45 8.83
N ALA A 188 -4.70 10.71 9.19
CA ALA A 188 -3.58 9.85 8.80
C ALA A 188 -3.66 8.45 9.45
N ASP A 189 -4.20 8.36 10.65
CA ASP A 189 -4.33 7.10 11.38
C ASP A 189 -5.52 6.29 10.89
N ASP A 190 -6.63 6.94 10.55
CA ASP A 190 -7.76 6.29 9.88
C ASP A 190 -7.33 5.64 8.56
N LEU A 191 -6.53 6.35 7.75
CA LEU A 191 -5.99 5.83 6.49
C LEU A 191 -4.98 4.68 6.72
N TYR A 192 -4.17 4.78 7.76
CA TYR A 192 -3.26 3.70 8.18
C TYR A 192 -4.04 2.44 8.56
N GLU A 193 -5.06 2.58 9.42
CA GLU A 193 -5.89 1.48 9.87
C GLU A 193 -6.63 0.83 8.69
N LEU A 194 -7.26 1.64 7.84
CA LEU A 194 -7.96 1.17 6.64
C LEU A 194 -7.03 0.38 5.70
N HIS A 195 -5.79 0.85 5.48
CA HIS A 195 -4.81 0.11 4.70
C HIS A 195 -4.58 -1.29 5.25
N TRP A 196 -4.27 -1.40 6.55
CA TRP A 196 -3.94 -2.69 7.16
C TRP A 196 -5.13 -3.64 7.23
N GLN A 197 -6.34 -3.12 7.44
CA GLN A 197 -7.57 -3.91 7.38
C GLN A 197 -7.81 -4.47 5.98
N LEU A 198 -7.75 -3.64 4.94
CA LEU A 198 -7.90 -4.08 3.54
C LEU A 198 -6.78 -5.03 3.11
N LYS A 199 -5.55 -4.78 3.53
CA LYS A 199 -4.41 -5.67 3.30
C LYS A 199 -4.64 -7.03 3.98
N SER A 200 -5.07 -7.05 5.23
CA SER A 200 -5.38 -8.26 5.97
C SER A 200 -6.51 -9.04 5.31
N LEU A 201 -7.58 -8.35 4.90
CA LEU A 201 -8.67 -8.94 4.11
C LEU A 201 -8.14 -9.56 2.82
N GLY A 202 -7.28 -8.83 2.08
CA GLY A 202 -6.69 -9.28 0.84
C GLY A 202 -5.77 -10.50 1.00
N GLN A 203 -5.07 -10.60 2.12
CA GLN A 203 -4.16 -11.70 2.40
C GLN A 203 -4.88 -12.94 2.94
N LYS A 204 -5.86 -12.77 3.83
CA LYS A 204 -6.52 -13.87 4.54
C LYS A 204 -7.79 -14.37 3.87
N THR A 205 -8.66 -13.46 3.42
CA THR A 205 -10.02 -13.79 2.94
C THR A 205 -10.15 -13.58 1.44
N CYS A 206 -9.84 -12.38 0.94
CA CYS A 206 -9.88 -12.04 -0.49
C CYS A 206 -8.56 -12.42 -1.18
N ALA A 207 -8.08 -13.65 -0.98
CA ALA A 207 -6.80 -14.13 -1.48
C ALA A 207 -6.74 -14.16 -3.01
N ARG A 208 -5.52 -14.14 -3.56
CA ARG A 208 -5.31 -14.04 -5.02
C ARG A 208 -5.87 -15.24 -5.76
N VAL A 209 -5.61 -16.45 -5.29
CA VAL A 209 -5.96 -17.70 -5.99
C VAL A 209 -7.35 -18.17 -5.59
N GLN A 210 -7.65 -18.22 -4.29
CA GLN A 210 -8.92 -18.73 -3.78
C GLN A 210 -9.47 -17.75 -2.73
N ALA A 211 -10.47 -16.95 -3.11
CA ALA A 211 -11.16 -16.06 -2.22
C ALA A 211 -12.21 -16.80 -1.39
N GLN A 212 -12.25 -16.54 -0.09
CA GLN A 212 -13.21 -17.11 0.85
C GLN A 212 -14.42 -16.17 1.02
N CYS A 213 -15.16 -15.98 -0.08
CA CYS A 213 -16.24 -14.99 -0.14
C CYS A 213 -17.39 -15.24 0.86
N ALA A 214 -17.66 -16.51 1.18
CA ALA A 214 -18.73 -16.87 2.14
C ALA A 214 -18.47 -16.35 3.57
N SER A 215 -17.21 -16.23 3.96
CA SER A 215 -16.78 -15.71 5.28
C SER A 215 -16.31 -14.25 5.25
N CYS A 216 -16.46 -13.56 4.10
CA CYS A 216 -16.01 -12.20 3.94
C CYS A 216 -16.96 -11.20 4.63
N PRO A 217 -16.47 -10.29 5.49
CA PRO A 217 -17.32 -9.31 6.17
C PRO A 217 -17.95 -8.28 5.23
N LEU A 218 -17.49 -8.23 3.96
CA LEU A 218 -18.01 -7.34 2.93
C LEU A 218 -18.81 -8.09 1.85
N SER A 219 -19.14 -9.37 2.06
CA SER A 219 -19.76 -10.22 1.02
C SER A 219 -21.10 -9.72 0.50
N ASP A 220 -21.92 -9.14 1.38
CA ASP A 220 -23.26 -8.62 1.07
C ASP A 220 -23.27 -7.33 0.25
N ILE A 221 -22.16 -6.57 0.28
CA ILE A 221 -21.99 -5.31 -0.44
C ILE A 221 -20.91 -5.39 -1.53
N CYS A 222 -20.29 -6.55 -1.71
CA CYS A 222 -19.23 -6.76 -2.71
C CYS A 222 -19.83 -6.96 -4.10
N LEU A 223 -19.46 -6.09 -5.06
CA LEU A 223 -20.00 -6.10 -6.41
C LEU A 223 -19.79 -7.43 -7.12
N GLN A 224 -18.59 -8.02 -7.00
CA GLN A 224 -18.29 -9.35 -7.58
C GLN A 224 -19.24 -10.44 -7.10
N ARG A 225 -19.65 -10.42 -5.83
CA ARG A 225 -20.59 -11.41 -5.28
C ARG A 225 -22.04 -11.17 -5.72
N VAL A 226 -22.41 -9.91 -5.84
CA VAL A 226 -23.74 -9.53 -6.34
C VAL A 226 -23.91 -9.99 -7.79
N GLU A 227 -22.90 -9.82 -8.64
CA GLU A 227 -22.90 -10.26 -10.02
C GLU A 227 -22.94 -11.80 -10.14
N GLU A 228 -22.12 -12.53 -9.36
CA GLU A 228 -22.15 -14.00 -9.31
C GLU A 228 -23.52 -14.53 -8.86
N GLY A 229 -24.14 -13.89 -7.86
CA GLY A 229 -25.49 -14.24 -7.42
C GLY A 229 -26.56 -13.99 -8.47
N ALA A 230 -26.46 -12.89 -9.22
CA ALA A 230 -27.36 -12.59 -10.34
C ALA A 230 -27.24 -13.58 -11.49
N ILE A 231 -26.03 -14.03 -11.81
CA ILE A 231 -25.79 -15.06 -12.84
C ILE A 231 -26.37 -16.41 -12.42
N MET A 232 -26.25 -16.80 -11.15
CA MET A 232 -26.83 -18.08 -10.66
C MET A 232 -28.35 -18.06 -10.66
N VAL A 233 -28.98 -16.93 -10.33
CA VAL A 233 -30.45 -16.78 -10.39
C VAL A 233 -30.96 -16.87 -11.83
N THR A 234 -30.27 -16.27 -12.80
CA THR A 234 -30.64 -16.35 -14.22
C THR A 234 -30.46 -17.75 -14.81
N GLN A 235 -29.42 -18.46 -14.38
CA GLN A 235 -29.22 -19.85 -14.81
C GLN A 235 -30.23 -20.84 -14.17
N ALA A 236 -30.61 -20.64 -12.92
CA ALA A 236 -31.64 -21.41 -12.25
C ALA A 236 -33.04 -21.22 -12.88
N SER A 237 -33.34 -19.99 -13.32
CA SER A 237 -34.60 -19.68 -14.01
C SER A 237 -34.65 -20.24 -15.44
N ALA A 238 -33.51 -20.47 -16.08
CA ALA A 238 -33.43 -21.06 -17.42
C ALA A 238 -33.53 -22.60 -17.43
N CYS A 239 -33.37 -23.27 -16.28
CA CYS A 239 -33.51 -24.71 -16.13
C CYS A 239 -34.93 -25.17 -15.75
N VAL A 240 -35.90 -24.28 -15.56
CA VAL A 240 -37.27 -24.53 -15.12
C VAL A 240 -38.27 -24.24 -16.26
N ALA A 241 -37.83 -24.02 -17.51
CA ALA A 241 -38.68 -23.78 -18.68
C ALA A 241 -38.67 -24.97 -19.66
#